data_529ad0f535ced0dddc6437b1b988c349
#
_entry.id   529ad0f535ced0dddc6437b1b988c349
#
_cell.length_a   1.000
_cell.length_b   1.000
_cell.length_c   1.000
_cell.angle_alpha   90.00
_cell.angle_beta   90.00
_cell.angle_gamma   90.00
#
_symmetry.space_group_name_H-M   'P 1'
#
loop_
_entity.id
_entity.type
_entity.pdbx_description
1 polymer ?
#
loop_
_entity_poly.entity_id
_entity_poly.type
_entity_poly.pdbx_seq_one_letter_code
_entity_poly.pdbx_strand_id
1 'polypeptide(L)'
;MLRKVRLTLGMLCLVFVTLLFVDFTGVLHAWLGWMAKIQFLPALLALNAGVILCLILLTLVAGRVYCSVICPLGVFQDVVARLGRGRKKMPYTYSKPKSWLRYGVLAVFVLAMLLGVHALVALLDPYAVYGRAAHSFLQPLWMWGNNLLASMAERMDSYAFYSVDVWLKSLPMLIVVAVMLVLVVVLAARNGRTYCNTICPVGTVLGFFSRFALFRITIDKEKCNGCTLCARNCKAACIDVKNHAIDGSRCVACMDCLDKCHKGAIGYRFAYGKKAEKAETPAPETADRTAGRREFLAGSLLLAGSVLKAQVAKKAEAIKMDGGLADIVDKKEPVRQTPIVPPGARGLRHLQSHCTACQLCVSACPNEVLRPSHSLDTFMQPYMSYERGYCRPECTRCSEVCPAGAILKIDKAEKSSIQIGHAVWVKDLCIPLTDKQECGNCARHCPVNAITMVPSDPSNPDSLKIPAVNEARCIGCGACENLCPARPLSAIYVEGHERHRVL
;
A
#
# COMPACT_ATOMS: atom_id res chain seq x y z
N MET A 1 13.42 21.65 -22.48
CA MET A 1 13.66 21.96 -21.05
C MET A 1 12.56 21.36 -20.14
N LEU A 2 11.28 21.72 -20.29
CA LEU A 2 10.16 21.27 -19.45
C LEU A 2 10.07 19.75 -19.26
N ARG A 3 10.26 18.96 -20.33
CA ARG A 3 10.25 17.49 -20.25
C ARG A 3 11.36 16.93 -19.34
N LYS A 4 12.58 17.49 -19.42
CA LYS A 4 13.71 17.05 -18.59
C LYS A 4 13.41 17.33 -17.11
N VAL A 5 12.97 18.56 -16.79
CA VAL A 5 12.59 18.96 -15.43
C VAL A 5 11.49 18.06 -14.87
N ARG A 6 10.41 17.84 -15.62
CA ARG A 6 9.32 16.92 -15.21
C ARG A 6 9.82 15.50 -14.96
N LEU A 7 10.72 14.98 -15.83
CA LEU A 7 11.25 13.62 -15.69
C LEU A 7 12.10 13.49 -14.43
N THR A 8 13.01 14.44 -14.17
CA THR A 8 13.86 14.42 -12.97
C THR A 8 13.01 14.52 -11.69
N LEU A 9 12.07 15.45 -11.62
CA LEU A 9 11.16 15.59 -10.49
C LEU A 9 10.32 14.33 -10.26
N GLY A 10 9.78 13.73 -11.33
CA GLY A 10 9.00 12.50 -11.23
C GLY A 10 9.83 11.31 -10.73
N MET A 11 11.07 11.16 -11.21
CA MET A 11 11.98 10.12 -10.74
C MET A 11 12.38 10.32 -9.28
N LEU A 12 12.67 11.56 -8.87
CA LEU A 12 12.95 11.88 -7.47
C LEU A 12 11.75 11.53 -6.56
N CYS A 13 10.53 11.94 -6.94
CA CYS A 13 9.32 11.58 -6.20
C CYS A 13 9.13 10.06 -6.11
N LEU A 14 9.34 9.32 -7.20
CA LEU A 14 9.24 7.87 -7.22
C LEU A 14 10.26 7.24 -6.25
N VAL A 15 11.52 7.67 -6.31
CA VAL A 15 12.59 7.16 -5.43
C VAL A 15 12.25 7.46 -3.97
N PHE A 16 11.88 8.70 -3.65
CA PHE A 16 11.56 9.09 -2.27
C PHE A 16 10.37 8.31 -1.69
N VAL A 17 9.29 8.14 -2.48
CA VAL A 17 8.16 7.31 -2.04
C VAL A 17 8.57 5.83 -1.91
N THR A 18 9.41 5.32 -2.80
CA THR A 18 9.91 3.94 -2.69
C THR A 18 10.73 3.76 -1.41
N LEU A 19 11.63 4.68 -1.11
CA LEU A 19 12.44 4.68 0.11
C LEU A 19 11.58 4.64 1.37
N LEU A 20 10.43 5.33 1.41
CA LEU A 20 9.51 5.24 2.53
C LEU A 20 8.96 3.83 2.77
N PHE A 21 8.73 3.06 1.70
CA PHE A 21 8.20 1.69 1.81
C PHE A 21 9.27 0.63 2.10
N VAL A 22 10.53 0.89 1.79
CA VAL A 22 11.64 -0.04 2.06
C VAL A 22 12.35 0.27 3.38
N ASP A 23 12.15 1.45 3.94
CA ASP A 23 12.74 1.88 5.21
C ASP A 23 12.14 1.12 6.39
N PHE A 24 12.89 0.16 6.92
CA PHE A 24 12.57 -0.57 8.16
C PHE A 24 13.16 0.11 9.41
N THR A 25 14.12 1.05 9.22
CA THR A 25 14.75 1.78 10.33
C THR A 25 13.89 2.93 10.85
N GLY A 26 13.04 3.52 9.99
CA GLY A 26 12.17 4.65 10.27
C GLY A 26 12.87 6.01 10.23
N VAL A 27 14.16 6.07 9.89
CA VAL A 27 14.91 7.32 9.79
C VAL A 27 14.41 8.16 8.61
N LEU A 28 14.15 7.54 7.47
CA LEU A 28 13.68 8.24 6.28
C LEU A 28 12.25 8.78 6.43
N HIS A 29 11.43 8.16 7.28
CA HIS A 29 10.07 8.66 7.54
C HIS A 29 10.06 10.03 8.21
N ALA A 30 11.03 10.35 9.05
CA ALA A 30 11.13 11.66 9.68
C ALA A 30 11.29 12.78 8.65
N TRP A 31 12.04 12.52 7.57
CA TRP A 31 12.36 13.50 6.52
C TRP A 31 11.38 13.48 5.34
N LEU A 32 10.97 12.30 4.91
CA LEU A 32 10.20 12.09 3.68
C LEU A 32 8.71 11.76 3.92
N GLY A 33 8.27 11.58 5.17
CA GLY A 33 6.90 11.16 5.51
C GLY A 33 5.80 12.08 4.96
N TRP A 34 6.09 13.36 4.71
CA TRP A 34 5.17 14.29 4.07
C TRP A 34 4.81 13.88 2.62
N MET A 35 5.69 13.15 1.92
CA MET A 35 5.44 12.64 0.56
C MET A 35 4.26 11.67 0.50
N ALA A 36 4.04 10.90 1.56
CA ALA A 36 2.87 10.02 1.69
C ALA A 36 1.58 10.83 1.95
N LYS A 37 1.67 11.89 2.76
CA LYS A 37 0.53 12.73 3.15
C LYS A 37 0.00 13.63 2.04
N ILE A 38 0.80 13.95 1.01
CA ILE A 38 0.35 14.72 -0.16
C ILE A 38 -0.30 13.85 -1.24
N GLN A 39 -0.44 12.54 -1.03
CA GLN A 39 -1.14 11.69 -1.99
C GLN A 39 -2.64 11.93 -1.93
N PHE A 40 -3.31 11.95 -3.11
CA PHE A 40 -4.68 12.42 -3.26
C PHE A 40 -5.69 11.68 -2.37
N LEU A 41 -5.74 10.33 -2.44
CA LEU A 41 -6.73 9.56 -1.67
C LEU A 41 -6.42 9.53 -0.17
N PRO A 42 -5.17 9.30 0.29
CA PRO A 42 -4.82 9.46 1.69
C PRO A 42 -5.18 10.84 2.27
N ALA A 43 -4.90 11.93 1.53
CA ALA A 43 -5.26 13.27 1.96
C ALA A 43 -6.79 13.48 2.04
N LEU A 44 -7.55 12.86 1.13
CA LEU A 44 -9.01 12.90 1.14
C LEU A 44 -9.58 12.21 2.39
N LEU A 45 -9.10 11.00 2.70
CA LEU A 45 -9.54 10.24 3.88
C LEU A 45 -9.10 10.88 5.20
N ALA A 46 -7.92 11.51 5.21
CA ALA A 46 -7.45 12.30 6.36
C ALA A 46 -8.18 13.66 6.49
N LEU A 47 -9.15 13.97 5.60
CA LEU A 47 -9.88 15.24 5.55
C LEU A 47 -8.95 16.46 5.46
N ASN A 48 -7.79 16.31 4.84
CA ASN A 48 -6.82 17.41 4.66
C ASN A 48 -7.24 18.29 3.47
N ALA A 49 -8.19 19.20 3.73
CA ALA A 49 -8.75 20.08 2.73
C ALA A 49 -7.69 20.95 2.03
N GLY A 50 -6.64 21.37 2.76
CA GLY A 50 -5.56 22.19 2.21
C GLY A 50 -4.78 21.48 1.10
N VAL A 51 -4.41 20.23 1.32
CA VAL A 51 -3.70 19.40 0.31
C VAL A 51 -4.60 19.14 -0.88
N ILE A 52 -5.87 18.78 -0.67
CA ILE A 52 -6.82 18.50 -1.74
C ILE A 52 -7.02 19.75 -2.60
N LEU A 53 -7.26 20.90 -1.97
CA LEU A 53 -7.43 22.18 -2.67
C LEU A 53 -6.17 22.52 -3.48
N CYS A 54 -4.98 22.37 -2.89
CA CYS A 54 -3.73 22.60 -3.59
C CYS A 54 -3.56 21.70 -4.82
N LEU A 55 -3.89 20.41 -4.71
CA LEU A 55 -3.82 19.46 -5.84
C LEU A 55 -4.84 19.76 -6.93
N ILE A 56 -6.05 20.21 -6.58
CA ILE A 56 -7.07 20.65 -7.54
C ILE A 56 -6.62 21.95 -8.23
N LEU A 57 -6.14 22.95 -7.49
CA LEU A 57 -5.61 24.19 -8.04
C LEU A 57 -4.39 23.94 -8.95
N LEU A 58 -3.47 23.07 -8.52
CA LEU A 58 -2.35 22.65 -9.40
C LEU A 58 -2.85 22.04 -10.69
N THR A 59 -3.92 21.22 -10.62
CA THR A 59 -4.52 20.61 -11.82
C THR A 59 -5.23 21.63 -12.70
N LEU A 60 -5.91 22.61 -12.13
CA LEU A 60 -6.55 23.71 -12.85
C LEU A 60 -5.52 24.67 -13.50
N VAL A 61 -4.36 24.85 -12.88
CA VAL A 61 -3.30 25.70 -13.45
C VAL A 61 -2.50 24.94 -14.50
N ALA A 62 -1.94 23.79 -14.17
CA ALA A 62 -0.91 23.10 -14.95
C ALA A 62 -1.36 21.78 -15.60
N GLY A 63 -2.64 21.41 -15.49
CA GLY A 63 -3.14 20.12 -15.94
C GLY A 63 -2.76 18.99 -14.98
N ARG A 64 -2.86 17.74 -15.43
CA ARG A 64 -2.64 16.54 -14.59
C ARG A 64 -1.16 16.28 -14.23
N VAL A 65 -0.44 17.31 -13.78
CA VAL A 65 0.97 17.19 -13.35
C VAL A 65 1.11 16.24 -12.16
N TYR A 66 0.14 16.21 -11.25
CA TYR A 66 0.10 15.23 -10.15
C TYR A 66 0.34 13.80 -10.66
N CYS A 67 -0.40 13.36 -11.70
CA CYS A 67 -0.30 12.01 -12.23
C CYS A 67 1.05 11.72 -12.91
N SER A 68 1.81 12.73 -13.29
CA SER A 68 3.07 12.58 -14.01
C SER A 68 4.31 12.84 -13.17
N VAL A 69 4.16 13.44 -11.99
CA VAL A 69 5.29 13.80 -11.10
C VAL A 69 5.11 13.23 -9.71
N ILE A 70 3.97 13.45 -9.06
CA ILE A 70 3.75 13.14 -7.64
C ILE A 70 3.28 11.70 -7.43
N CYS A 71 2.36 11.21 -8.28
CA CYS A 71 1.80 9.87 -8.13
C CYS A 71 2.82 8.79 -8.48
N PRO A 72 3.24 7.92 -7.53
CA PRO A 72 4.29 6.93 -7.77
C PRO A 72 3.88 5.89 -8.81
N LEU A 73 2.63 5.39 -8.78
CA LEU A 73 2.13 4.45 -9.77
C LEU A 73 2.12 5.08 -11.18
N GLY A 74 1.83 6.37 -11.26
CA GLY A 74 1.89 7.09 -12.51
C GLY A 74 3.30 7.15 -13.09
N VAL A 75 4.28 7.55 -12.31
CA VAL A 75 5.69 7.59 -12.75
C VAL A 75 6.20 6.19 -13.07
N PHE A 76 5.87 5.18 -12.26
CA PHE A 76 6.19 3.77 -12.52
C PHE A 76 5.69 3.30 -13.88
N GLN A 77 4.44 3.60 -14.26
CA GLN A 77 3.91 3.29 -15.59
C GLN A 77 4.73 3.97 -16.70
N ASP A 78 5.25 5.20 -16.50
CA ASP A 78 6.12 5.87 -17.48
C ASP A 78 7.44 5.13 -17.66
N VAL A 79 8.02 4.61 -16.58
CA VAL A 79 9.25 3.81 -16.64
C VAL A 79 9.00 2.51 -17.41
N VAL A 80 7.96 1.77 -17.03
CA VAL A 80 7.57 0.50 -17.69
C VAL A 80 7.26 0.71 -19.18
N ALA A 81 6.50 1.75 -19.51
CA ALA A 81 6.15 2.09 -20.89
C ALA A 81 7.39 2.42 -21.73
N ARG A 82 8.41 3.04 -21.13
CA ARG A 82 9.68 3.33 -21.82
C ARG A 82 10.49 2.06 -22.06
N LEU A 83 10.60 1.19 -21.06
CA LEU A 83 11.32 -0.10 -21.16
C LEU A 83 10.65 -1.05 -22.15
N GLY A 84 9.32 -1.18 -22.07
CA GLY A 84 8.53 -2.03 -22.97
C GLY A 84 8.62 -1.59 -24.44
N ARG A 85 8.67 -0.28 -24.67
CA ARG A 85 8.80 0.28 -26.03
C ARG A 85 10.17 0.05 -26.66
N GLY A 86 11.24 0.01 -25.87
CA GLY A 86 12.60 -0.27 -26.35
C GLY A 86 12.71 -1.62 -27.08
N ARG A 87 11.92 -2.62 -26.66
CA ARG A 87 11.92 -3.96 -27.25
C ARG A 87 11.03 -4.12 -28.49
N LYS A 88 9.88 -3.43 -28.58
CA LYS A 88 8.84 -3.70 -29.62
C LYS A 88 8.60 -2.59 -30.63
N LYS A 89 9.20 -1.42 -30.52
CA LYS A 89 9.04 -0.23 -31.40
C LYS A 89 7.60 0.10 -31.89
N MET A 90 6.56 -0.44 -31.21
CA MET A 90 5.17 -0.21 -31.59
C MET A 90 4.76 1.24 -31.26
N PRO A 91 4.30 2.03 -32.23
CA PRO A 91 3.84 3.38 -31.99
C PRO A 91 2.51 3.38 -31.23
N TYR A 92 2.30 4.37 -30.36
CA TYR A 92 0.97 4.62 -29.83
C TYR A 92 0.06 5.17 -30.94
N THR A 93 -1.22 4.88 -30.84
CA THR A 93 -2.24 5.41 -31.75
C THR A 93 -3.30 6.15 -30.91
N TYR A 94 -3.92 7.14 -31.52
CA TYR A 94 -5.07 7.78 -30.90
C TYR A 94 -6.17 6.76 -30.65
N SER A 95 -6.79 6.80 -29.47
CA SER A 95 -7.96 5.98 -29.14
C SER A 95 -9.10 6.88 -28.68
N LYS A 96 -10.33 6.55 -29.07
CA LYS A 96 -11.50 7.26 -28.55
C LYS A 96 -11.61 7.06 -27.03
N PRO A 97 -12.03 8.09 -26.25
CA PRO A 97 -12.16 7.97 -24.80
C PRO A 97 -13.27 6.96 -24.44
N LYS A 98 -12.94 5.98 -23.60
CA LYS A 98 -13.92 5.04 -23.02
C LYS A 98 -14.61 5.67 -21.81
N SER A 99 -15.38 6.74 -22.03
CA SER A 99 -15.96 7.56 -20.97
C SER A 99 -16.88 6.77 -20.06
N TRP A 100 -17.71 5.85 -20.60
CA TRP A 100 -18.61 5.02 -19.82
C TRP A 100 -17.85 4.13 -18.80
N LEU A 101 -16.74 3.52 -19.20
CA LEU A 101 -15.92 2.70 -18.29
C LEU A 101 -15.28 3.56 -17.21
N ARG A 102 -14.74 4.71 -17.61
CA ARG A 102 -14.05 5.64 -16.73
C ARG A 102 -14.93 6.19 -15.62
N TYR A 103 -16.13 6.68 -15.99
CA TYR A 103 -17.10 7.20 -15.03
C TYR A 103 -17.84 6.09 -14.31
N GLY A 104 -18.06 4.93 -14.93
CA GLY A 104 -18.62 3.74 -14.29
C GLY A 104 -17.73 3.23 -13.15
N VAL A 105 -16.40 3.11 -13.38
CA VAL A 105 -15.45 2.73 -12.32
C VAL A 105 -15.43 3.78 -11.20
N LEU A 106 -15.47 5.07 -11.54
CA LEU A 106 -15.56 6.14 -10.53
C LEU A 106 -16.83 6.03 -9.69
N ALA A 107 -17.99 5.79 -10.33
CA ALA A 107 -19.26 5.62 -9.63
C ALA A 107 -19.24 4.40 -8.70
N VAL A 108 -18.73 3.27 -9.16
CA VAL A 108 -18.54 2.06 -8.34
C VAL A 108 -17.58 2.33 -7.18
N PHE A 109 -16.49 3.06 -7.41
CA PHE A 109 -15.54 3.45 -6.37
C PHE A 109 -16.19 4.32 -5.29
N VAL A 110 -16.95 5.36 -5.69
CA VAL A 110 -17.67 6.23 -4.75
C VAL A 110 -18.73 5.45 -3.99
N LEU A 111 -19.49 4.59 -4.69
CA LEU A 111 -20.49 3.73 -4.06
C LEU A 111 -19.84 2.77 -3.04
N ALA A 112 -18.71 2.16 -3.39
CA ALA A 112 -17.93 1.31 -2.47
C ALA A 112 -17.47 2.06 -1.22
N MET A 113 -17.03 3.33 -1.37
CA MET A 113 -16.71 4.19 -0.22
C MET A 113 -17.91 4.46 0.67
N LEU A 114 -19.09 4.75 0.09
CA LEU A 114 -20.30 5.03 0.83
C LEU A 114 -20.87 3.79 1.53
N LEU A 115 -20.79 2.63 0.88
CA LEU A 115 -21.25 1.34 1.43
C LEU A 115 -20.22 0.69 2.39
N GLY A 116 -19.04 1.27 2.56
CA GLY A 116 -18.00 0.71 3.43
C GLY A 116 -17.26 -0.51 2.84
N VAL A 117 -17.31 -0.75 1.52
CA VAL A 117 -16.58 -1.85 0.85
C VAL A 117 -15.15 -1.41 0.58
N HIS A 118 -14.35 -1.31 1.66
CA HIS A 118 -12.99 -0.75 1.61
C HIS A 118 -12.00 -1.62 0.81
N ALA A 119 -12.26 -2.92 0.66
CA ALA A 119 -11.46 -3.81 -0.18
C ALA A 119 -11.35 -3.30 -1.63
N LEU A 120 -12.47 -2.86 -2.21
CA LEU A 120 -12.49 -2.32 -3.57
C LEU A 120 -11.77 -0.97 -3.66
N VAL A 121 -11.95 -0.12 -2.65
CA VAL A 121 -11.26 1.17 -2.54
C VAL A 121 -9.74 0.96 -2.51
N ALA A 122 -9.27 0.04 -1.68
CA ALA A 122 -7.87 -0.33 -1.56
C ALA A 122 -7.28 -0.86 -2.87
N LEU A 123 -8.02 -1.67 -3.63
CA LEU A 123 -7.56 -2.22 -4.91
C LEU A 123 -7.42 -1.16 -6.01
N LEU A 124 -8.23 -0.09 -5.98
CA LEU A 124 -8.26 0.94 -7.02
C LEU A 124 -7.39 2.16 -6.71
N ASP A 125 -6.97 2.35 -5.45
CA ASP A 125 -6.10 3.47 -5.07
C ASP A 125 -4.70 3.32 -5.67
N PRO A 126 -4.25 4.28 -6.52
CA PRO A 126 -2.94 4.18 -7.17
C PRO A 126 -1.77 4.23 -6.18
N TYR A 127 -1.89 4.96 -5.07
CA TYR A 127 -0.86 5.01 -4.05
C TYR A 127 -0.75 3.68 -3.30
N ALA A 128 -1.89 3.09 -2.90
CA ALA A 128 -1.90 1.82 -2.19
C ALA A 128 -1.44 0.65 -3.08
N VAL A 129 -1.82 0.63 -4.37
CA VAL A 129 -1.34 -0.38 -5.34
C VAL A 129 0.19 -0.34 -5.44
N TYR A 130 0.77 0.87 -5.56
CA TYR A 130 2.23 1.01 -5.60
C TYR A 130 2.88 0.64 -4.27
N GLY A 131 2.33 1.10 -3.15
CA GLY A 131 2.86 0.86 -1.81
C GLY A 131 2.92 -0.63 -1.47
N ARG A 132 1.85 -1.36 -1.76
CA ARG A 132 1.82 -2.83 -1.59
C ARG A 132 2.86 -3.52 -2.45
N ALA A 133 3.03 -3.11 -3.71
CA ALA A 133 4.05 -3.67 -4.58
C ALA A 133 5.46 -3.39 -4.05
N ALA A 134 5.73 -2.17 -3.59
CA ALA A 134 7.01 -1.79 -3.00
C ALA A 134 7.31 -2.57 -1.71
N HIS A 135 6.32 -2.66 -0.81
CA HIS A 135 6.43 -3.43 0.43
C HIS A 135 6.64 -4.94 0.19
N SER A 136 5.89 -5.54 -0.76
CA SER A 136 5.93 -6.98 -0.97
C SER A 136 7.14 -7.46 -1.78
N PHE A 137 7.68 -6.63 -2.68
CA PHE A 137 8.77 -7.03 -3.58
C PHE A 137 10.07 -6.27 -3.32
N LEU A 138 10.02 -4.95 -3.10
CA LEU A 138 11.23 -4.15 -2.97
C LEU A 138 11.79 -4.16 -1.54
N GLN A 139 10.93 -4.17 -0.51
CA GLN A 139 11.39 -4.22 0.87
C GLN A 139 12.17 -5.50 1.19
N PRO A 140 11.71 -6.73 0.84
CA PRO A 140 12.51 -7.94 1.06
C PRO A 140 13.85 -7.92 0.34
N LEU A 141 13.91 -7.39 -0.90
CA LEU A 141 15.17 -7.23 -1.64
C LEU A 141 16.13 -6.26 -0.93
N TRP A 142 15.59 -5.17 -0.39
CA TRP A 142 16.37 -4.21 0.39
C TRP A 142 16.91 -4.84 1.68
N MET A 143 16.07 -5.61 2.40
CA MET A 143 16.47 -6.31 3.62
C MET A 143 17.54 -7.39 3.33
N TRP A 144 17.42 -8.13 2.22
CA TRP A 144 18.49 -9.07 1.80
C TRP A 144 19.78 -8.35 1.46
N GLY A 145 19.71 -7.20 0.79
CA GLY A 145 20.88 -6.34 0.55
C GLY A 145 21.53 -5.89 1.85
N ASN A 146 20.74 -5.47 2.83
CA ASN A 146 21.21 -5.11 4.17
C ASN A 146 21.87 -6.32 4.88
N ASN A 147 21.27 -7.50 4.81
CA ASN A 147 21.84 -8.70 5.44
C ASN A 147 23.17 -9.13 4.79
N LEU A 148 23.30 -8.94 3.48
CA LEU A 148 24.59 -9.14 2.80
C LEU A 148 25.64 -8.15 3.31
N LEU A 149 25.29 -6.87 3.45
CA LEU A 149 26.18 -5.86 4.03
C LEU A 149 26.53 -6.17 5.50
N ALA A 150 25.54 -6.64 6.30
CA ALA A 150 25.77 -7.06 7.68
C ALA A 150 26.79 -8.21 7.76
N SER A 151 26.64 -9.24 6.92
CA SER A 151 27.57 -10.37 6.90
C SER A 151 28.98 -9.98 6.43
N MET A 152 29.09 -8.98 5.56
CA MET A 152 30.41 -8.44 5.15
C MET A 152 31.03 -7.58 6.27
N ALA A 153 30.21 -6.78 6.95
CA ALA A 153 30.67 -5.94 8.05
C ALA A 153 31.15 -6.77 9.25
N GLU A 154 30.42 -7.85 9.61
CA GLU A 154 30.83 -8.79 10.66
C GLU A 154 32.20 -9.41 10.39
N ARG A 155 32.51 -9.75 9.12
CA ARG A 155 33.86 -10.27 8.73
C ARG A 155 34.96 -9.23 8.88
N MET A 156 34.61 -7.95 8.97
CA MET A 156 35.54 -6.82 9.18
C MET A 156 35.48 -6.29 10.61
N ASP A 157 34.93 -7.07 11.56
CA ASP A 157 34.70 -6.71 12.95
C ASP A 157 33.91 -5.38 13.13
N SER A 158 33.02 -5.05 12.19
CA SER A 158 32.20 -3.86 12.20
C SER A 158 30.73 -4.23 12.40
N TYR A 159 30.07 -3.61 13.37
CA TYR A 159 28.65 -3.79 13.69
C TYR A 159 27.78 -2.64 13.20
N ALA A 160 28.20 -1.96 12.13
CA ALA A 160 27.45 -0.84 11.54
C ALA A 160 26.12 -1.27 10.90
N PHE A 161 26.02 -2.53 10.48
CA PHE A 161 24.81 -3.15 9.93
C PHE A 161 24.43 -4.36 10.79
N TYR A 162 23.11 -4.56 10.97
CA TYR A 162 22.57 -5.72 11.69
C TYR A 162 21.67 -6.56 10.77
N SER A 163 21.67 -7.86 10.99
CA SER A 163 20.82 -8.77 10.24
C SER A 163 19.34 -8.61 10.63
N VAL A 164 18.46 -8.67 9.65
CA VAL A 164 17.01 -8.55 9.80
C VAL A 164 16.33 -9.77 9.22
N ASP A 165 15.35 -10.33 9.93
CA ASP A 165 14.58 -11.47 9.44
C ASP A 165 13.72 -11.10 8.24
N VAL A 166 13.87 -11.85 7.16
CA VAL A 166 13.06 -11.69 5.94
C VAL A 166 12.08 -12.84 5.84
N TRP A 167 10.80 -12.54 6.05
CA TRP A 167 9.74 -13.54 5.99
C TRP A 167 8.51 -13.05 5.25
N LEU A 168 7.70 -13.99 4.76
CA LEU A 168 6.47 -13.70 4.04
C LEU A 168 5.31 -13.44 5.00
N LYS A 169 4.86 -12.19 5.10
CA LYS A 169 3.80 -11.78 6.02
C LYS A 169 2.41 -12.33 5.66
N SER A 170 2.13 -12.54 4.35
CA SER A 170 0.85 -13.04 3.87
C SER A 170 0.95 -13.54 2.42
N LEU A 171 0.75 -14.83 2.22
CA LEU A 171 0.74 -15.43 0.88
C LEU A 171 -0.45 -14.98 0.01
N PRO A 172 -1.70 -14.96 0.50
CA PRO A 172 -2.84 -14.49 -0.29
C PRO A 172 -2.66 -13.05 -0.75
N MET A 173 -2.15 -12.18 0.12
CA MET A 173 -1.86 -10.81 -0.24
C MET A 173 -0.79 -10.73 -1.33
N LEU A 174 0.30 -11.48 -1.23
CA LEU A 174 1.35 -11.50 -2.25
C LEU A 174 0.81 -11.87 -3.63
N ILE A 175 -0.08 -12.87 -3.71
CA ILE A 175 -0.73 -13.28 -4.96
C ILE A 175 -1.55 -12.13 -5.56
N VAL A 176 -2.39 -11.48 -4.76
CA VAL A 176 -3.22 -10.36 -5.23
C VAL A 176 -2.34 -9.19 -5.70
N VAL A 177 -1.30 -8.84 -4.94
CA VAL A 177 -0.36 -7.77 -5.32
C VAL A 177 0.39 -8.13 -6.60
N ALA A 178 0.82 -9.38 -6.77
CA ALA A 178 1.49 -9.85 -7.98
C ALA A 178 0.57 -9.73 -9.21
N VAL A 179 -0.69 -10.19 -9.09
CA VAL A 179 -1.68 -10.09 -10.17
C VAL A 179 -1.93 -8.62 -10.55
N MET A 180 -2.13 -7.76 -9.56
CA MET A 180 -2.34 -6.32 -9.80
C MET A 180 -1.11 -5.66 -10.44
N LEU A 181 0.10 -5.99 -9.98
CA LEU A 181 1.34 -5.48 -10.56
C LEU A 181 1.52 -5.93 -12.01
N VAL A 182 1.29 -7.22 -12.30
CA VAL A 182 1.35 -7.77 -13.67
C VAL A 182 0.34 -7.07 -14.56
N LEU A 183 -0.90 -6.86 -14.10
CA LEU A 183 -1.92 -6.14 -14.84
C LEU A 183 -1.48 -4.71 -15.18
N VAL A 184 -0.97 -3.96 -14.21
CA VAL A 184 -0.47 -2.59 -14.41
C VAL A 184 0.73 -2.59 -15.37
N VAL A 185 1.68 -3.51 -15.23
CA VAL A 185 2.86 -3.64 -16.09
C VAL A 185 2.45 -3.96 -17.53
N VAL A 186 1.55 -4.92 -17.74
CA VAL A 186 1.07 -5.30 -19.07
C VAL A 186 0.34 -4.13 -19.75
N LEU A 187 -0.56 -3.45 -19.03
CA LEU A 187 -1.26 -2.27 -19.53
C LEU A 187 -0.30 -1.13 -19.87
N ALA A 188 0.71 -0.90 -19.02
CA ALA A 188 1.70 0.15 -19.24
C ALA A 188 2.65 -0.18 -20.40
N ALA A 189 3.12 -1.42 -20.52
CA ALA A 189 4.01 -1.84 -21.60
C ALA A 189 3.33 -1.81 -22.98
N ARG A 190 2.04 -2.19 -23.08
CA ARG A 190 1.28 -2.21 -24.32
C ARG A 190 0.76 -0.83 -24.73
N ASN A 191 0.09 -0.16 -23.82
CA ASN A 191 -0.74 1.02 -24.12
C ASN A 191 -0.37 2.27 -23.29
N GLY A 192 0.75 2.27 -22.58
CA GLY A 192 1.23 3.41 -21.79
C GLY A 192 0.36 3.69 -20.56
N ARG A 193 -0.39 4.78 -20.56
CA ARG A 193 -1.16 5.29 -19.41
C ARG A 193 -2.61 4.79 -19.35
N THR A 194 -2.90 3.62 -19.89
CA THR A 194 -4.28 3.10 -19.94
C THR A 194 -4.90 2.95 -18.57
N TYR A 195 -4.19 2.38 -17.59
CA TYR A 195 -4.71 2.28 -16.22
C TYR A 195 -5.15 3.65 -15.66
N CYS A 196 -4.28 4.67 -15.76
CA CYS A 196 -4.58 6.02 -15.26
C CYS A 196 -5.74 6.71 -15.99
N ASN A 197 -6.02 6.34 -17.24
CA ASN A 197 -7.02 6.99 -18.08
C ASN A 197 -8.36 6.23 -18.14
N THR A 198 -8.43 4.99 -17.67
CA THR A 198 -9.65 4.17 -17.76
C THR A 198 -10.12 3.61 -16.42
N ILE A 199 -9.20 3.20 -15.53
CA ILE A 199 -9.51 2.47 -14.30
C ILE A 199 -9.31 3.37 -13.07
N CYS A 200 -8.25 4.19 -13.04
CA CYS A 200 -7.87 4.95 -11.85
C CYS A 200 -8.92 6.03 -11.49
N PRO A 201 -9.55 5.98 -10.28
CA PRO A 201 -10.54 6.96 -9.85
C PRO A 201 -9.93 8.36 -9.67
N VAL A 202 -8.74 8.45 -9.07
CA VAL A 202 -7.99 9.72 -8.93
C VAL A 202 -7.70 10.34 -10.29
N GLY A 203 -7.27 9.50 -11.25
CA GLY A 203 -7.05 9.94 -12.64
C GLY A 203 -8.31 10.45 -13.32
N THR A 204 -9.49 9.94 -12.96
CA THR A 204 -10.77 10.39 -13.51
C THR A 204 -11.17 11.74 -12.92
N VAL A 205 -11.10 11.89 -11.59
CA VAL A 205 -11.41 13.15 -10.90
C VAL A 205 -10.50 14.29 -11.39
N LEU A 206 -9.18 14.11 -11.33
CA LEU A 206 -8.24 15.13 -11.80
C LEU A 206 -8.35 15.39 -13.32
N GLY A 207 -8.74 14.36 -14.09
CA GLY A 207 -9.02 14.51 -15.51
C GLY A 207 -10.22 15.38 -15.82
N PHE A 208 -11.24 15.40 -14.97
CA PHE A 208 -12.38 16.30 -15.09
C PHE A 208 -11.90 17.76 -14.94
N PHE A 209 -11.16 18.08 -13.89
CA PHE A 209 -10.63 19.43 -13.67
C PHE A 209 -9.61 19.86 -14.75
N SER A 210 -8.79 18.94 -15.25
CA SER A 210 -7.77 19.22 -16.26
C SER A 210 -8.34 19.68 -17.60
N ARG A 211 -9.64 19.48 -17.88
CA ARG A 211 -10.31 20.06 -19.05
C ARG A 211 -10.31 21.58 -19.02
N PHE A 212 -10.35 22.14 -17.82
CA PHE A 212 -10.41 23.58 -17.57
C PHE A 212 -9.03 24.17 -17.24
N ALA A 213 -7.93 23.41 -17.45
CA ALA A 213 -6.60 23.88 -17.11
C ALA A 213 -6.20 25.16 -17.86
N LEU A 214 -5.61 26.10 -17.11
CA LEU A 214 -5.11 27.37 -17.66
C LEU A 214 -3.96 27.14 -18.64
N PHE A 215 -3.02 26.30 -18.27
CA PHE A 215 -1.93 25.88 -19.13
C PHE A 215 -2.15 24.46 -19.61
N ARG A 216 -2.21 24.27 -20.91
CA ARG A 216 -2.39 22.96 -21.55
C ARG A 216 -1.57 22.81 -22.81
N ILE A 217 -1.40 21.58 -23.26
CA ILE A 217 -0.76 21.29 -24.52
C ILE A 217 -1.78 21.55 -25.63
N THR A 218 -1.39 22.42 -26.59
CA THR A 218 -2.23 22.81 -27.74
C THR A 218 -1.47 22.56 -29.06
N ILE A 219 -2.22 22.33 -30.14
CA ILE A 219 -1.70 22.18 -31.50
C ILE A 219 -2.05 23.46 -32.28
N ASP A 220 -1.05 24.07 -32.88
CA ASP A 220 -1.19 25.15 -33.81
C ASP A 220 -1.53 24.58 -35.21
N LYS A 221 -2.74 24.84 -35.70
CA LYS A 221 -3.26 24.27 -36.94
C LYS A 221 -2.45 24.72 -38.16
N GLU A 222 -1.99 25.98 -38.17
CA GLU A 222 -1.25 26.55 -39.27
C GLU A 222 0.14 25.93 -39.45
N LYS A 223 0.78 25.52 -38.32
CA LYS A 223 2.13 24.95 -38.34
C LYS A 223 2.12 23.42 -38.41
N CYS A 224 0.96 22.79 -38.22
CA CYS A 224 0.86 21.34 -38.16
C CYS A 224 0.70 20.73 -39.57
N ASN A 225 1.68 19.93 -39.99
CA ASN A 225 1.65 19.22 -41.28
C ASN A 225 1.06 17.78 -41.20
N GLY A 226 0.42 17.38 -40.07
CA GLY A 226 -0.21 16.08 -39.94
C GLY A 226 0.72 14.86 -39.80
N CYS A 227 2.02 15.05 -39.55
CA CYS A 227 3.05 13.98 -39.57
C CYS A 227 2.87 12.85 -38.50
N THR A 228 1.90 12.95 -37.62
CA THR A 228 1.53 11.99 -36.54
C THR A 228 2.62 11.68 -35.50
N LEU A 229 3.82 12.23 -35.58
CA LEU A 229 4.92 11.92 -34.62
C LEU A 229 4.57 12.18 -33.15
N CYS A 230 3.80 13.22 -32.87
CA CYS A 230 3.32 13.56 -31.55
C CYS A 230 2.35 12.49 -31.00
N ALA A 231 1.40 12.02 -31.82
CA ALA A 231 0.44 10.97 -31.46
C ALA A 231 1.14 9.62 -31.24
N ARG A 232 2.08 9.26 -32.13
CA ARG A 232 2.90 8.03 -32.02
C ARG A 232 3.77 7.96 -30.76
N ASN A 233 4.03 9.11 -30.13
CA ASN A 233 4.78 9.21 -28.87
C ASN A 233 3.89 9.48 -27.65
N CYS A 234 2.57 9.65 -27.82
CA CYS A 234 1.65 9.98 -26.75
C CYS A 234 1.23 8.75 -25.94
N LYS A 235 1.82 8.53 -24.76
CA LYS A 235 1.48 7.44 -23.83
C LYS A 235 0.02 7.46 -23.36
N ALA A 236 -0.63 8.64 -23.36
CA ALA A 236 -2.01 8.82 -22.98
C ALA A 236 -3.00 8.56 -24.13
N ALA A 237 -2.51 8.35 -25.36
CA ALA A 237 -3.31 8.15 -26.57
C ALA A 237 -4.41 9.22 -26.78
N CYS A 238 -4.11 10.47 -26.38
CA CYS A 238 -5.07 11.57 -26.30
C CYS A 238 -4.92 12.62 -27.43
N ILE A 239 -4.00 12.43 -28.39
CA ILE A 239 -3.75 13.37 -29.46
C ILE A 239 -4.42 12.90 -30.74
N ASP A 240 -5.45 13.61 -31.18
CA ASP A 240 -6.09 13.44 -32.47
C ASP A 240 -5.48 14.38 -33.48
N VAL A 241 -4.63 13.81 -34.34
CA VAL A 241 -3.93 14.62 -35.36
C VAL A 241 -4.86 15.01 -36.52
N LYS A 242 -5.87 14.18 -36.83
CA LYS A 242 -6.83 14.46 -37.90
C LYS A 242 -7.63 15.74 -37.63
N ASN A 243 -8.09 15.87 -36.37
CA ASN A 243 -8.88 17.00 -35.91
C ASN A 243 -8.03 18.11 -35.26
N HIS A 244 -6.69 17.98 -35.23
CA HIS A 244 -5.77 18.88 -34.52
C HIS A 244 -6.17 19.14 -33.07
N ALA A 245 -6.73 18.12 -32.40
CA ALA A 245 -7.29 18.22 -31.07
C ALA A 245 -6.50 17.37 -30.05
N ILE A 246 -6.44 17.86 -28.81
CA ILE A 246 -5.86 17.13 -27.67
C ILE A 246 -6.92 17.01 -26.59
N ASP A 247 -7.23 15.77 -26.19
CA ASP A 247 -8.13 15.52 -25.07
C ASP A 247 -7.46 15.86 -23.73
N GLY A 248 -7.75 17.05 -23.22
CA GLY A 248 -7.21 17.56 -21.95
C GLY A 248 -7.57 16.67 -20.77
N SER A 249 -8.70 15.95 -20.80
CA SER A 249 -9.11 15.06 -19.72
C SER A 249 -8.22 13.82 -19.57
N ARG A 250 -7.53 13.40 -20.64
CA ARG A 250 -6.63 12.25 -20.65
C ARG A 250 -5.16 12.64 -20.70
N CYS A 251 -4.86 13.88 -21.09
CA CYS A 251 -3.50 14.38 -21.13
C CYS A 251 -2.92 14.45 -19.69
N VAL A 252 -1.81 13.75 -19.45
CA VAL A 252 -1.12 13.73 -18.15
C VAL A 252 0.01 14.74 -18.05
N ALA A 253 0.06 15.71 -18.96
CA ALA A 253 1.10 16.76 -19.04
C ALA A 253 2.54 16.19 -18.99
N CYS A 254 2.79 15.05 -19.68
CA CYS A 254 4.11 14.41 -19.68
C CYS A 254 5.15 15.08 -20.55
N MET A 255 4.75 16.04 -21.38
CA MET A 255 5.59 16.85 -22.26
C MET A 255 6.40 16.08 -23.34
N ASP A 256 6.15 14.75 -23.51
CA ASP A 256 6.89 13.93 -24.50
C ASP A 256 6.60 14.33 -25.95
N CYS A 257 5.42 14.89 -26.24
CA CYS A 257 5.01 15.34 -27.57
C CYS A 257 5.73 16.62 -27.98
N LEU A 258 6.13 17.49 -27.05
CA LEU A 258 6.82 18.75 -27.32
C LEU A 258 8.17 18.52 -28.03
N ASP A 259 8.97 17.58 -27.49
CA ASP A 259 10.30 17.28 -28.03
C ASP A 259 10.26 16.55 -29.40
N LYS A 260 9.09 16.06 -29.81
CA LYS A 260 8.92 15.29 -31.05
C LYS A 260 8.34 16.11 -32.21
N CYS A 261 7.89 17.32 -31.94
CA CYS A 261 7.35 18.19 -32.96
C CYS A 261 8.45 19.06 -33.57
N HIS A 262 9.00 18.63 -34.72
CA HIS A 262 10.07 19.37 -35.44
C HIS A 262 9.60 20.71 -35.99
N LYS A 263 8.29 20.87 -36.24
CA LYS A 263 7.70 22.13 -36.75
C LYS A 263 7.30 23.12 -35.66
N GLY A 264 7.49 22.78 -34.37
CA GLY A 264 7.08 23.62 -33.23
C GLY A 264 5.56 23.90 -33.18
N ALA A 265 4.75 23.08 -33.87
CA ALA A 265 3.30 23.21 -33.87
C ALA A 265 2.65 22.85 -32.51
N ILE A 266 3.32 22.05 -31.64
CA ILE A 266 2.84 21.71 -30.35
C ILE A 266 3.54 22.55 -29.29
N GLY A 267 2.74 23.21 -28.43
CA GLY A 267 3.24 24.03 -27.34
C GLY A 267 2.45 23.83 -26.07
N TYR A 268 3.10 24.05 -24.91
CA TYR A 268 2.44 24.17 -23.62
C TYR A 268 2.17 25.66 -23.40
N ARG A 269 0.90 26.07 -23.55
CA ARG A 269 0.52 27.47 -23.65
C ARG A 269 -0.70 27.75 -22.77
N PHE A 270 -0.92 29.04 -22.51
CA PHE A 270 -2.14 29.53 -21.86
C PHE A 270 -3.35 29.29 -22.77
N ALA A 271 -4.38 28.61 -22.25
CA ALA A 271 -5.49 28.09 -23.06
C ALA A 271 -6.52 29.15 -23.47
N TYR A 272 -6.61 30.25 -22.71
CA TYR A 272 -7.67 31.28 -22.83
C TYR A 272 -7.15 32.59 -23.45
N GLY A 273 -5.96 32.62 -24.06
CA GLY A 273 -5.45 33.78 -24.79
C GLY A 273 -6.19 34.03 -26.12
N LYS A 274 -6.20 35.26 -26.60
CA LYS A 274 -6.97 35.75 -27.75
C LYS A 274 -6.76 35.05 -29.13
N LYS A 275 -6.01 33.95 -29.19
CA LYS A 275 -5.81 33.11 -30.39
C LYS A 275 -6.25 31.64 -30.22
N ALA A 276 -7.12 31.35 -29.27
CA ALA A 276 -7.71 30.03 -29.17
C ALA A 276 -9.10 30.01 -29.84
N GLU A 277 -9.13 29.74 -31.12
CA GLU A 277 -10.36 29.38 -31.83
C GLU A 277 -11.02 28.15 -31.13
N LYS A 278 -12.33 28.29 -30.90
CA LYS A 278 -13.18 27.26 -30.30
C LYS A 278 -13.00 25.92 -31.02
N ALA A 279 -12.48 24.90 -30.33
CA ALA A 279 -12.66 23.53 -30.74
C ALA A 279 -14.07 23.10 -30.35
N GLU A 280 -14.95 23.02 -31.32
CA GLU A 280 -16.27 22.40 -31.18
C GLU A 280 -16.11 20.93 -30.75
N THR A 281 -16.87 20.54 -29.77
CA THR A 281 -16.98 19.16 -29.31
C THR A 281 -17.80 18.38 -30.35
N PRO A 282 -17.28 17.30 -30.96
CA PRO A 282 -18.09 16.49 -31.84
C PRO A 282 -19.17 15.75 -31.02
N ALA A 283 -20.40 15.80 -31.49
CA ALA A 283 -21.52 15.03 -30.98
C ALA A 283 -21.27 13.50 -31.11
N PRO A 284 -21.92 12.66 -30.27
CA PRO A 284 -21.66 11.23 -30.28
C PRO A 284 -22.34 10.57 -31.48
N GLU A 285 -21.53 10.09 -32.43
CA GLU A 285 -22.00 9.13 -33.42
C GLU A 285 -22.02 7.72 -32.84
N THR A 286 -23.09 7.02 -33.15
CA THR A 286 -23.47 5.68 -32.74
C THR A 286 -22.43 4.61 -33.10
N ALA A 287 -22.26 3.68 -32.18
CA ALA A 287 -21.31 2.59 -32.27
C ALA A 287 -21.77 1.49 -33.23
N ASP A 288 -20.85 1.04 -34.08
CA ASP A 288 -20.96 -0.26 -34.71
C ASP A 288 -20.12 -1.30 -33.94
N ARG A 289 -20.78 -2.41 -33.62
CA ARG A 289 -20.20 -3.52 -32.85
C ARG A 289 -19.73 -4.59 -33.83
N THR A 290 -18.48 -4.99 -33.79
CA THR A 290 -18.11 -6.40 -33.96
C THR A 290 -16.62 -6.65 -33.70
N ALA A 291 -16.37 -7.86 -33.20
CA ALA A 291 -15.14 -8.67 -33.17
C ALA A 291 -14.08 -8.39 -32.05
N GLY A 292 -13.82 -9.43 -31.27
CA GLY A 292 -12.57 -9.58 -30.52
C GLY A 292 -12.69 -10.16 -29.08
N ARG A 293 -13.50 -11.21 -28.87
CA ARG A 293 -13.78 -11.71 -27.49
C ARG A 293 -13.17 -13.07 -27.12
N ARG A 294 -12.27 -13.65 -27.92
CA ARG A 294 -11.86 -15.06 -27.71
C ARG A 294 -10.40 -15.33 -27.32
N GLU A 295 -9.51 -14.35 -27.30
CA GLU A 295 -8.08 -14.62 -27.01
C GLU A 295 -7.58 -14.24 -25.61
N PHE A 296 -8.44 -13.69 -24.73
CA PHE A 296 -7.98 -13.16 -23.44
C PHE A 296 -7.99 -14.20 -22.29
N LEU A 297 -8.66 -15.33 -22.44
CA LEU A 297 -8.85 -16.31 -21.35
C LEU A 297 -7.81 -17.45 -21.29
N ALA A 298 -7.00 -17.64 -22.33
CA ALA A 298 -6.07 -18.78 -22.39
C ALA A 298 -4.70 -18.52 -21.73
N GLY A 299 -4.30 -17.26 -21.55
CA GLY A 299 -2.96 -16.91 -21.04
C GLY A 299 -2.80 -16.86 -19.52
N SER A 300 -3.90 -16.74 -18.78
CA SER A 300 -3.86 -16.51 -17.33
C SER A 300 -3.87 -17.78 -16.46
N LEU A 301 -4.26 -18.93 -17.02
CA LEU A 301 -4.32 -20.19 -16.27
C LEU A 301 -2.97 -20.92 -16.15
N LEU A 302 -2.02 -20.65 -17.06
CA LEU A 302 -0.74 -21.40 -17.09
C LEU A 302 0.31 -20.86 -16.08
N LEU A 303 0.18 -19.61 -15.62
CA LEU A 303 1.11 -19.03 -14.64
C LEU A 303 0.74 -19.33 -13.19
N ALA A 304 -0.50 -19.69 -12.91
CA ALA A 304 -0.94 -20.06 -11.56
C ALA A 304 -0.51 -21.47 -11.15
N GLY A 305 -0.36 -22.39 -12.12
CA GLY A 305 -0.03 -23.78 -11.85
C GLY A 305 1.44 -24.05 -11.50
N SER A 306 2.37 -23.21 -11.98
CA SER A 306 3.81 -23.41 -11.74
C SER A 306 4.28 -22.89 -10.39
N VAL A 307 3.61 -21.87 -9.85
CA VAL A 307 3.96 -21.29 -8.53
C VAL A 307 3.45 -22.18 -7.38
N LEU A 308 2.31 -22.88 -7.57
CA LEU A 308 1.81 -23.82 -6.55
C LEU A 308 2.70 -25.07 -6.41
N LYS A 309 3.29 -25.57 -7.50
CA LYS A 309 4.18 -26.75 -7.43
C LYS A 309 5.51 -26.47 -6.70
N ALA A 310 6.03 -25.25 -6.79
CA ALA A 310 7.28 -24.88 -6.11
C ALA A 310 7.14 -24.74 -4.59
N GLN A 311 5.93 -24.51 -4.06
CA GLN A 311 5.68 -24.36 -2.63
C GLN A 311 5.31 -25.65 -1.92
N VAL A 312 4.74 -26.62 -2.63
CA VAL A 312 4.47 -27.94 -2.05
C VAL A 312 5.76 -28.73 -1.83
N ALA A 313 6.81 -28.49 -2.63
CA ALA A 313 8.12 -29.14 -2.47
C ALA A 313 9.02 -28.56 -1.37
N LYS A 314 8.68 -27.38 -0.80
CA LYS A 314 9.46 -26.73 0.28
C LYS A 314 8.88 -26.92 1.69
N LYS A 315 7.90 -27.77 1.86
CA LYS A 315 7.37 -28.15 3.18
C LYS A 315 8.03 -29.41 3.77
N ALA A 316 9.28 -29.67 3.41
CA ALA A 316 10.19 -30.35 4.33
C ALA A 316 10.75 -29.25 5.24
N GLU A 317 9.94 -28.83 6.23
CA GLU A 317 10.39 -27.94 7.30
C GLU A 317 11.58 -28.63 7.95
N ALA A 318 12.73 -27.97 7.91
CA ALA A 318 13.84 -28.35 8.77
C ALA A 318 13.33 -28.28 10.22
N ILE A 319 13.16 -29.43 10.83
CA ILE A 319 12.73 -29.56 12.23
C ILE A 319 13.76 -28.78 13.04
N LYS A 320 13.34 -27.70 13.68
CA LYS A 320 14.18 -26.94 14.58
C LYS A 320 14.27 -27.72 15.88
N MET A 321 15.48 -28.10 16.28
CA MET A 321 15.73 -28.86 17.49
C MET A 321 16.45 -28.01 18.54
N ASP A 322 16.07 -28.10 19.78
CA ASP A 322 16.73 -27.47 20.92
C ASP A 322 17.94 -28.32 21.40
N GLY A 323 19.10 -28.10 20.85
CA GLY A 323 20.28 -28.92 21.17
C GLY A 323 20.15 -30.39 20.76
N GLY A 324 19.19 -30.75 19.91
CA GLY A 324 19.03 -32.07 19.29
C GLY A 324 18.14 -33.05 20.08
N LEU A 325 17.38 -32.61 21.07
CA LEU A 325 16.58 -33.49 21.95
C LEU A 325 15.08 -33.34 21.73
N ALA A 326 14.56 -32.18 21.33
CA ALA A 326 13.13 -31.94 21.13
C ALA A 326 12.84 -31.07 19.91
N ASP A 327 11.70 -31.32 19.26
CA ASP A 327 11.22 -30.53 18.12
C ASP A 327 10.68 -29.18 18.61
N ILE A 328 11.18 -28.08 18.09
CA ILE A 328 10.66 -26.75 18.37
C ILE A 328 9.48 -26.47 17.46
N VAL A 329 8.27 -26.56 18.03
CA VAL A 329 7.03 -26.25 17.32
C VAL A 329 6.85 -24.73 17.20
N ASP A 330 6.65 -24.24 15.98
CA ASP A 330 6.38 -22.82 15.74
C ASP A 330 5.04 -22.39 16.39
N LYS A 331 5.02 -21.18 16.93
CA LYS A 331 3.82 -20.58 17.51
C LYS A 331 2.80 -20.29 16.41
N LYS A 332 1.54 -20.62 16.69
CA LYS A 332 0.39 -20.31 15.82
C LYS A 332 -0.44 -19.17 16.40
N GLU A 333 -1.01 -18.39 15.52
CA GLU A 333 -1.95 -17.34 15.90
C GLU A 333 -3.27 -17.97 16.41
N PRO A 334 -3.79 -17.54 17.57
CA PRO A 334 -5.10 -17.96 18.06
C PRO A 334 -6.21 -17.38 17.20
N VAL A 335 -7.34 -18.08 17.11
CA VAL A 335 -8.54 -17.56 16.47
C VAL A 335 -9.18 -16.52 17.40
N ARG A 336 -9.29 -15.28 16.91
CA ARG A 336 -9.89 -14.15 17.64
C ARG A 336 -11.28 -13.85 17.11
N GLN A 337 -12.20 -13.46 17.96
CA GLN A 337 -13.52 -12.97 17.56
C GLN A 337 -13.40 -11.57 16.97
N THR A 338 -12.62 -10.70 17.62
CA THR A 338 -12.35 -9.35 17.16
C THR A 338 -10.86 -9.18 16.82
N PRO A 339 -10.50 -8.79 15.60
CA PRO A 339 -9.12 -8.54 15.24
C PRO A 339 -8.57 -7.35 16.04
N ILE A 340 -7.31 -7.46 16.46
CA ILE A 340 -6.63 -6.38 17.18
C ILE A 340 -6.13 -5.36 16.16
N VAL A 341 -6.50 -4.11 16.36
CA VAL A 341 -6.06 -2.99 15.51
C VAL A 341 -5.06 -2.09 16.25
N PRO A 342 -4.16 -1.39 15.51
CA PRO A 342 -3.09 -0.61 16.12
C PRO A 342 -3.60 0.48 17.06
N PRO A 343 -2.86 0.79 18.16
CA PRO A 343 -3.18 1.93 18.99
C PRO A 343 -3.18 3.23 18.16
N GLY A 344 -4.11 4.14 18.44
CA GLY A 344 -4.38 5.31 17.61
C GLY A 344 -5.45 5.09 16.52
N ALA A 345 -5.84 3.84 16.22
CA ALA A 345 -6.92 3.55 15.28
C ALA A 345 -8.33 3.83 15.84
N ARG A 346 -8.48 4.18 17.11
CA ARG A 346 -9.75 4.40 17.83
C ARG A 346 -10.68 3.17 17.85
N GLY A 347 -10.38 2.13 17.09
CA GLY A 347 -11.14 0.90 16.95
C GLY A 347 -11.27 0.43 15.51
N LEU A 348 -11.93 -0.73 15.34
CA LEU A 348 -12.03 -1.43 14.06
C LEU A 348 -12.76 -0.60 12.99
N ARG A 349 -13.91 -0.01 13.33
CA ARG A 349 -14.72 0.77 12.38
C ARG A 349 -14.00 2.00 11.84
N HIS A 350 -13.26 2.72 12.70
CA HIS A 350 -12.48 3.87 12.26
C HIS A 350 -11.33 3.45 11.33
N LEU A 351 -10.61 2.39 11.68
CA LEU A 351 -9.57 1.84 10.80
C LEU A 351 -10.16 1.45 9.45
N GLN A 352 -11.25 0.70 9.43
CA GLN A 352 -11.90 0.27 8.20
C GLN A 352 -12.27 1.45 7.30
N SER A 353 -12.87 2.50 7.84
CA SER A 353 -13.36 3.64 7.06
C SER A 353 -12.26 4.56 6.50
N HIS A 354 -11.08 4.61 7.10
CA HIS A 354 -10.00 5.52 6.71
C HIS A 354 -8.79 4.81 6.07
N CYS A 355 -8.65 3.49 6.23
CA CYS A 355 -7.46 2.79 5.79
C CYS A 355 -7.48 2.49 4.28
N THR A 356 -6.47 2.97 3.56
CA THR A 356 -6.25 2.66 2.12
C THR A 356 -5.53 1.33 1.90
N ALA A 357 -5.17 0.59 2.95
CA ALA A 357 -4.38 -0.64 2.88
C ALA A 357 -3.04 -0.48 2.11
N CYS A 358 -2.38 0.67 2.24
CA CYS A 358 -1.12 0.96 1.55
C CYS A 358 0.09 0.21 2.10
N GLN A 359 -0.01 -0.39 3.29
CA GLN A 359 1.03 -1.17 3.98
C GLN A 359 2.23 -0.37 4.52
N LEU A 360 2.15 0.97 4.57
CA LEU A 360 3.23 1.80 5.09
C LEU A 360 3.48 1.55 6.59
N CYS A 361 2.43 1.39 7.39
CA CYS A 361 2.54 1.06 8.81
C CYS A 361 3.10 -0.34 9.05
N VAL A 362 2.81 -1.30 8.14
CA VAL A 362 3.34 -2.67 8.18
C VAL A 362 4.84 -2.68 7.88
N SER A 363 5.29 -1.88 6.90
CA SER A 363 6.71 -1.76 6.55
C SER A 363 7.53 -1.06 7.64
N ALA A 364 6.92 -0.10 8.34
CA ALA A 364 7.58 0.69 9.38
C ALA A 364 7.56 0.05 10.79
N CYS A 365 6.86 -1.10 10.98
CA CYS A 365 6.74 -1.74 12.28
C CYS A 365 8.03 -2.48 12.69
N PRO A 366 8.82 -2.00 13.67
CA PRO A 366 10.08 -2.61 14.04
C PRO A 366 9.91 -3.92 14.81
N ASN A 367 8.72 -4.15 15.37
CA ASN A 367 8.42 -5.34 16.17
C ASN A 367 7.69 -6.42 15.37
N GLU A 368 7.51 -6.23 14.07
CA GLU A 368 6.87 -7.17 13.12
C GLU A 368 5.46 -7.65 13.52
N VAL A 369 4.76 -6.83 14.28
CA VAL A 369 3.43 -7.16 14.85
C VAL A 369 2.32 -6.93 13.82
N LEU A 370 2.50 -5.96 12.90
CA LEU A 370 1.47 -5.60 11.94
C LEU A 370 1.51 -6.52 10.72
N ARG A 371 0.35 -7.07 10.38
CA ARG A 371 0.14 -7.94 9.22
C ARG A 371 -1.06 -7.51 8.39
N PRO A 372 -1.08 -7.78 7.09
CA PRO A 372 -2.26 -7.57 6.25
C PRO A 372 -3.33 -8.63 6.53
N SER A 373 -4.56 -8.20 6.73
CA SER A 373 -5.71 -9.08 6.98
C SER A 373 -6.14 -9.86 5.74
N HIS A 374 -6.65 -11.06 5.96
CA HIS A 374 -7.24 -11.94 4.94
C HIS A 374 -8.76 -11.92 4.95
N SER A 375 -9.39 -11.42 6.02
CA SER A 375 -10.84 -11.29 6.13
C SER A 375 -11.37 -10.35 5.05
N LEU A 376 -12.52 -10.65 4.49
CA LEU A 376 -13.16 -9.83 3.45
C LEU A 376 -13.51 -8.43 3.96
N ASP A 377 -13.93 -8.32 5.22
CA ASP A 377 -14.34 -7.05 5.83
C ASP A 377 -13.17 -6.08 6.05
N THR A 378 -11.98 -6.64 6.31
CA THR A 378 -10.75 -5.87 6.59
C THR A 378 -9.65 -6.16 5.56
N PHE A 379 -10.03 -6.56 4.35
CA PHE A 379 -9.11 -7.07 3.34
C PHE A 379 -7.90 -6.16 3.10
N MET A 380 -6.71 -6.71 3.24
CA MET A 380 -5.41 -6.03 3.16
C MET A 380 -5.17 -4.93 4.20
N GLN A 381 -6.11 -4.63 5.09
CA GLN A 381 -5.90 -3.66 6.17
C GLN A 381 -5.00 -4.24 7.26
N PRO A 382 -4.22 -3.42 7.98
CA PRO A 382 -3.32 -3.92 9.00
C PRO A 382 -4.09 -4.40 10.24
N TYR A 383 -3.73 -5.57 10.74
CA TYR A 383 -4.11 -6.07 12.05
C TYR A 383 -2.87 -6.50 12.83
N MET A 384 -3.01 -6.75 14.13
CA MET A 384 -1.89 -7.13 14.99
C MET A 384 -1.90 -8.63 15.27
N SER A 385 -0.74 -9.27 15.05
CA SER A 385 -0.47 -10.67 15.39
C SER A 385 0.77 -10.73 16.28
N TYR A 386 0.71 -11.54 17.31
CA TYR A 386 1.77 -11.62 18.32
C TYR A 386 2.61 -12.92 18.22
N GLU A 387 2.60 -13.57 17.09
CA GLU A 387 3.42 -14.77 16.86
C GLU A 387 4.93 -14.49 16.93
N ARG A 388 5.37 -13.37 16.31
CA ARG A 388 6.80 -13.03 16.17
C ARG A 388 7.29 -11.91 17.09
N GLY A 389 6.39 -11.14 17.63
CA GLY A 389 6.71 -10.00 18.48
C GLY A 389 5.50 -9.46 19.22
N TYR A 390 5.70 -8.42 20.00
CA TYR A 390 4.63 -7.73 20.72
C TYR A 390 4.77 -6.21 20.57
N CYS A 391 3.68 -5.49 20.80
CA CYS A 391 3.65 -4.05 20.65
C CYS A 391 4.28 -3.37 21.88
N ARG A 392 5.50 -2.87 21.74
CA ARG A 392 6.21 -2.18 22.83
C ARG A 392 5.53 -0.88 23.18
N PRO A 393 5.33 -0.56 24.49
CA PRO A 393 4.64 0.64 24.94
C PRO A 393 5.25 1.95 24.43
N GLU A 394 6.56 2.02 24.31
CA GLU A 394 7.32 3.19 23.86
C GLU A 394 7.31 3.42 22.35
N CYS A 395 6.80 2.51 21.54
CA CYS A 395 6.81 2.59 20.10
C CYS A 395 5.52 3.21 19.54
N THR A 396 5.61 4.33 18.82
CA THR A 396 4.48 5.03 18.19
C THR A 396 4.52 5.05 16.66
N ARG A 397 5.47 4.34 16.03
CA ARG A 397 5.80 4.44 14.59
C ARG A 397 4.60 4.28 13.65
N CYS A 398 3.72 3.31 13.88
CA CYS A 398 2.56 3.10 13.00
C CYS A 398 1.63 4.32 12.93
N SER A 399 1.51 5.08 14.03
CA SER A 399 0.71 6.30 14.10
C SER A 399 1.38 7.51 13.43
N GLU A 400 2.71 7.56 13.42
CA GLU A 400 3.49 8.64 12.80
C GLU A 400 3.46 8.57 11.28
N VAL A 401 3.49 7.34 10.71
CA VAL A 401 3.63 7.11 9.27
C VAL A 401 2.29 7.07 8.54
N CYS A 402 1.16 6.91 9.21
CA CYS A 402 -0.14 6.77 8.55
C CYS A 402 -0.54 8.03 7.80
N PRO A 403 -0.67 7.99 6.44
CA PRO A 403 -0.99 9.19 5.68
C PRO A 403 -2.48 9.47 5.60
N ALA A 404 -3.33 8.45 5.84
CA ALA A 404 -4.78 8.53 5.66
C ALA A 404 -5.56 8.84 6.95
N GLY A 405 -4.87 9.02 8.09
CA GLY A 405 -5.51 9.24 9.37
C GLY A 405 -6.24 8.02 9.95
N ALA A 406 -6.07 6.84 9.35
CA ALA A 406 -6.64 5.59 9.87
C ALA A 406 -6.03 5.18 11.21
N ILE A 407 -4.77 5.54 11.43
CA ILE A 407 -4.08 5.46 12.71
C ILE A 407 -3.65 6.89 13.03
N LEU A 408 -4.29 7.48 14.02
CA LEU A 408 -4.02 8.86 14.44
C LEU A 408 -2.69 8.92 15.19
N LYS A 409 -2.00 10.04 15.06
CA LYS A 409 -0.75 10.28 15.78
C LYS A 409 -1.04 10.33 17.28
N ILE A 410 -0.34 9.50 18.03
CA ILE A 410 -0.39 9.42 19.49
C ILE A 410 1.03 9.59 20.05
N ASP A 411 1.14 10.08 21.25
CA ASP A 411 2.41 10.10 21.98
C ASP A 411 2.61 8.83 22.82
N LYS A 412 3.75 8.70 23.48
CA LYS A 412 4.09 7.53 24.29
C LYS A 412 3.24 7.42 25.57
N ALA A 413 2.91 8.56 26.19
CA ALA A 413 2.10 8.60 27.38
C ALA A 413 0.65 8.23 27.05
N GLU A 414 0.10 8.82 25.99
CA GLU A 414 -1.24 8.51 25.50
C GLU A 414 -1.38 7.03 25.10
N LYS A 415 -0.34 6.46 24.45
CA LYS A 415 -0.36 5.04 24.07
C LYS A 415 -0.49 4.11 25.28
N SER A 416 0.14 4.43 26.38
CA SER A 416 0.10 3.62 27.61
C SER A 416 -1.28 3.61 28.29
N SER A 417 -2.14 4.59 27.98
CA SER A 417 -3.53 4.65 28.44
C SER A 417 -4.54 4.06 27.46
N ILE A 418 -4.14 3.72 26.23
CA ILE A 418 -5.06 3.16 25.23
C ILE A 418 -5.13 1.64 25.37
N GLN A 419 -6.32 1.15 25.69
CA GLN A 419 -6.64 -0.27 25.73
C GLN A 419 -7.16 -0.74 24.37
N ILE A 420 -6.33 -1.48 23.61
CA ILE A 420 -6.67 -2.03 22.27
C ILE A 420 -7.31 -3.41 22.33
N GLY A 421 -7.22 -4.08 23.46
CA GLY A 421 -7.73 -5.41 23.75
C GLY A 421 -7.41 -5.83 25.18
N HIS A 422 -7.76 -7.04 25.52
CA HIS A 422 -7.49 -7.61 26.85
C HIS A 422 -6.94 -9.04 26.74
N ALA A 423 -6.17 -9.46 27.73
CA ALA A 423 -5.61 -10.79 27.77
C ALA A 423 -6.66 -11.80 28.27
N VAL A 424 -6.77 -12.92 27.57
CA VAL A 424 -7.63 -14.06 27.89
C VAL A 424 -6.76 -15.27 28.27
N TRP A 425 -6.97 -15.84 29.39
CA TRP A 425 -6.22 -17.02 29.86
C TRP A 425 -6.93 -18.33 29.53
N VAL A 426 -6.21 -19.28 28.93
CA VAL A 426 -6.67 -20.61 28.56
C VAL A 426 -6.05 -21.61 29.56
N LYS A 427 -6.87 -22.11 30.46
CA LYS A 427 -6.47 -23.00 31.55
C LYS A 427 -5.73 -24.24 31.06
N ASP A 428 -6.33 -24.91 30.07
CA ASP A 428 -5.92 -26.23 29.59
C ASP A 428 -4.57 -26.24 28.85
N LEU A 429 -4.02 -25.07 28.53
CA LEU A 429 -2.72 -24.90 27.87
C LEU A 429 -1.64 -24.37 28.82
N CYS A 430 -2.00 -24.07 30.08
CA CYS A 430 -1.10 -23.41 31.01
C CYS A 430 -0.12 -24.40 31.67
N ILE A 431 1.19 -24.19 31.47
CA ILE A 431 2.28 -25.08 31.94
C ILE A 431 2.18 -25.48 33.39
N PRO A 432 1.89 -24.60 34.38
CA PRO A 432 1.68 -25.04 35.76
C PRO A 432 0.59 -26.10 35.93
N LEU A 433 -0.40 -26.11 35.05
CA LEU A 433 -1.50 -27.08 35.12
C LEU A 433 -1.25 -28.32 34.26
N THR A 434 -0.60 -28.18 33.07
CA THR A 434 -0.30 -29.28 32.14
C THR A 434 0.94 -30.05 32.56
N ASP A 435 2.05 -29.34 32.76
CA ASP A 435 3.37 -29.95 32.96
C ASP A 435 3.81 -29.98 34.42
N LYS A 436 2.99 -29.42 35.32
CA LYS A 436 3.27 -29.34 36.77
C LYS A 436 4.58 -28.63 37.11
N GLN A 437 4.96 -27.62 36.27
CA GLN A 437 6.18 -26.82 36.41
C GLN A 437 5.87 -25.37 36.74
N GLU A 438 6.70 -24.71 37.52
CA GLU A 438 6.58 -23.28 37.76
C GLU A 438 6.74 -22.47 36.49
N CYS A 439 5.85 -21.53 36.31
CA CYS A 439 5.93 -20.55 35.22
C CYS A 439 5.59 -19.16 35.82
N GLY A 440 5.49 -18.15 35.02
CA GLY A 440 5.19 -16.77 35.46
C GLY A 440 5.63 -15.77 34.38
N ASN A 441 5.91 -16.30 33.20
CA ASN A 441 6.45 -15.51 32.11
C ASN A 441 5.50 -14.38 31.68
N CYS A 442 4.20 -14.65 31.64
CA CYS A 442 3.18 -13.66 31.27
C CYS A 442 3.12 -12.48 32.28
N ALA A 443 3.25 -12.75 33.59
CA ALA A 443 3.25 -11.69 34.60
C ALA A 443 4.56 -10.90 34.62
N ARG A 444 5.71 -11.58 34.50
CA ARG A 444 7.04 -10.91 34.46
C ARG A 444 7.20 -9.91 33.33
N HIS A 445 6.60 -10.16 32.19
CA HIS A 445 6.73 -9.32 30.99
C HIS A 445 5.54 -8.40 30.76
N CYS A 446 4.60 -8.31 31.70
CA CYS A 446 3.47 -7.41 31.59
C CYS A 446 3.89 -5.96 31.91
N PRO A 447 3.93 -5.05 30.92
CA PRO A 447 4.47 -3.71 31.14
C PRO A 447 3.59 -2.82 32.03
N VAL A 448 2.33 -3.21 32.23
CA VAL A 448 1.35 -2.46 33.06
C VAL A 448 0.96 -3.22 34.31
N ASN A 449 1.63 -4.32 34.64
CA ASN A 449 1.34 -5.18 35.79
C ASN A 449 -0.16 -5.58 35.89
N ALA A 450 -0.76 -5.89 34.72
CA ALA A 450 -2.15 -6.34 34.64
C ALA A 450 -2.30 -7.84 34.95
N ILE A 451 -1.20 -8.57 35.08
CA ILE A 451 -1.21 -10.03 35.38
C ILE A 451 -0.48 -10.27 36.68
N THR A 452 -1.17 -10.88 37.65
CA THR A 452 -0.61 -11.30 38.91
C THR A 452 -0.62 -12.82 39.02
N MET A 453 0.37 -13.40 39.71
CA MET A 453 0.44 -14.84 39.91
C MET A 453 -0.23 -15.18 41.25
N VAL A 454 -1.25 -16.02 41.19
CA VAL A 454 -2.03 -16.51 42.39
C VAL A 454 -1.87 -18.00 42.51
N PRO A 455 -1.97 -18.57 43.73
CA PRO A 455 -1.98 -20.03 43.95
C PRO A 455 -3.08 -20.70 43.10
N SER A 456 -2.80 -21.87 42.53
CA SER A 456 -3.80 -22.65 41.76
C SER A 456 -4.86 -23.27 42.65
N ASP A 457 -4.50 -23.55 43.90
CA ASP A 457 -5.40 -23.99 45.00
C ASP A 457 -5.44 -22.91 46.07
N PRO A 458 -6.58 -22.23 46.26
CA PRO A 458 -6.73 -21.20 47.29
C PRO A 458 -6.49 -21.71 48.72
N SER A 459 -6.66 -23.01 48.95
CA SER A 459 -6.46 -23.66 50.26
C SER A 459 -4.98 -23.96 50.55
N ASN A 460 -4.12 -23.95 49.51
CA ASN A 460 -2.70 -24.25 49.64
C ASN A 460 -1.84 -23.12 49.02
N PRO A 461 -1.28 -22.20 49.85
CA PRO A 461 -0.45 -21.10 49.37
C PRO A 461 0.80 -21.53 48.61
N ASP A 462 1.29 -22.77 48.87
CA ASP A 462 2.48 -23.32 48.21
C ASP A 462 2.17 -24.06 46.92
N SER A 463 0.89 -24.05 46.49
CA SER A 463 0.49 -24.62 45.20
C SER A 463 1.09 -23.84 44.04
N LEU A 464 1.28 -24.53 42.88
CA LEU A 464 1.78 -23.90 41.66
C LEU A 464 0.96 -22.65 41.32
N LYS A 465 1.65 -21.56 40.97
CA LYS A 465 1.00 -20.28 40.68
C LYS A 465 0.49 -20.20 39.26
N ILE A 466 -0.72 -19.69 39.11
CA ILE A 466 -1.42 -19.45 37.84
C ILE A 466 -1.66 -17.95 37.63
N PRO A 467 -1.79 -17.48 36.38
CA PRO A 467 -2.03 -16.07 36.13
C PRO A 467 -3.48 -15.65 36.38
N ALA A 468 -3.64 -14.59 37.14
CA ALA A 468 -4.90 -13.84 37.27
C ALA A 468 -4.79 -12.55 36.49
N VAL A 469 -5.69 -12.33 35.52
CA VAL A 469 -5.66 -11.18 34.62
C VAL A 469 -6.60 -10.09 35.14
N ASN A 470 -6.07 -8.89 35.32
CA ASN A 470 -6.87 -7.69 35.52
C ASN A 470 -7.13 -7.00 34.14
N GLU A 471 -8.31 -7.26 33.59
CA GLU A 471 -8.71 -6.74 32.28
C GLU A 471 -8.74 -5.20 32.24
N ALA A 472 -9.13 -4.55 33.35
CA ALA A 472 -9.23 -3.10 33.43
C ALA A 472 -7.86 -2.40 33.30
N ARG A 473 -6.76 -3.08 33.64
CA ARG A 473 -5.40 -2.55 33.51
C ARG A 473 -4.69 -3.01 32.24
N CYS A 474 -5.22 -4.02 31.54
CA CYS A 474 -4.58 -4.62 30.39
C CYS A 474 -4.70 -3.72 29.17
N ILE A 475 -3.59 -3.30 28.57
CA ILE A 475 -3.57 -2.47 27.34
C ILE A 475 -3.63 -3.29 26.06
N GLY A 476 -3.57 -4.63 26.12
CA GLY A 476 -3.63 -5.49 24.94
C GLY A 476 -2.35 -5.57 24.12
N CYS A 477 -1.18 -5.27 24.68
CA CYS A 477 0.11 -5.17 23.97
C CYS A 477 0.65 -6.50 23.40
N GLY A 478 0.16 -7.66 23.88
CA GLY A 478 0.53 -8.99 23.40
C GLY A 478 1.85 -9.54 23.95
N ALA A 479 2.50 -8.90 24.90
CA ALA A 479 3.75 -9.42 25.50
C ALA A 479 3.53 -10.78 26.17
N CYS A 480 2.43 -10.93 26.90
CA CYS A 480 2.06 -12.21 27.55
C CYS A 480 1.80 -13.34 26.53
N GLU A 481 1.19 -13.02 25.39
CA GLU A 481 0.93 -13.97 24.31
C GLU A 481 2.24 -14.36 23.59
N ASN A 482 3.03 -13.37 23.19
CA ASN A 482 4.28 -13.60 22.45
C ASN A 482 5.29 -14.39 23.27
N LEU A 483 5.46 -14.07 24.55
CA LEU A 483 6.47 -14.67 25.42
C LEU A 483 5.97 -15.90 26.17
N CYS A 484 4.71 -16.32 26.00
CA CYS A 484 4.20 -17.57 26.52
C CYS A 484 4.96 -18.76 25.93
N PRO A 485 5.52 -19.69 26.74
CA PRO A 485 6.26 -20.84 26.24
C PRO A 485 5.39 -21.96 25.67
N ALA A 486 4.09 -22.00 26.00
CA ALA A 486 3.17 -23.02 25.47
C ALA A 486 3.11 -23.00 23.92
N ARG A 487 3.07 -24.19 23.33
CA ARG A 487 3.08 -24.44 21.87
C ARG A 487 2.05 -25.50 21.52
N PRO A 488 1.43 -25.48 20.30
CA PRO A 488 1.55 -24.45 19.26
C PRO A 488 0.79 -23.17 19.57
N LEU A 489 -0.19 -23.21 20.47
CA LEU A 489 -0.97 -22.05 20.91
C LEU A 489 -0.49 -21.56 22.27
N SER A 490 -0.54 -20.26 22.47
CA SER A 490 -0.23 -19.65 23.76
C SER A 490 -1.35 -19.93 24.78
N ALA A 491 -0.99 -20.23 26.03
CA ALA A 491 -1.94 -20.39 27.16
C ALA A 491 -2.60 -19.07 27.58
N ILE A 492 -2.12 -17.96 27.07
CA ILE A 492 -2.69 -16.63 27.24
C ILE A 492 -2.60 -15.88 25.93
N TYR A 493 -3.71 -15.32 25.46
CA TYR A 493 -3.76 -14.57 24.22
C TYR A 493 -4.53 -13.26 24.41
N VAL A 494 -4.43 -12.36 23.44
CA VAL A 494 -5.14 -11.07 23.48
C VAL A 494 -6.35 -11.15 22.56
N GLU A 495 -7.52 -10.76 23.07
CA GLU A 495 -8.74 -10.50 22.30
C GLU A 495 -8.87 -9.02 22.04
N GLY A 496 -9.22 -8.64 20.80
CA GLY A 496 -9.32 -7.24 20.38
C GLY A 496 -10.60 -6.55 20.89
N HIS A 497 -10.56 -5.24 20.99
CA HIS A 497 -11.75 -4.42 21.25
C HIS A 497 -12.25 -3.77 19.96
N GLU A 498 -13.56 -3.82 19.70
CA GLU A 498 -14.16 -3.11 18.55
C GLU A 498 -13.92 -1.58 18.62
N ARG A 499 -13.97 -1.01 19.83
CA ARG A 499 -13.59 0.37 20.12
C ARG A 499 -12.53 0.37 21.21
N HIS A 500 -11.45 1.12 20.96
CA HIS A 500 -10.42 1.31 21.96
C HIS A 500 -10.99 2.06 23.16
N ARG A 501 -10.54 1.69 24.36
CA ARG A 501 -10.87 2.38 25.61
C ARG A 501 -9.66 3.20 26.03
N VAL A 502 -9.88 4.29 26.73
CA VAL A 502 -8.84 5.08 27.38
C VAL A 502 -8.97 4.80 28.86
N LEU A 503 -7.86 4.34 29.50
CA LEU A 503 -7.76 4.03 30.92
C LEU A 503 -7.59 5.30 31.75
#